data_5c7d1d1008eca740f9c878ac119a95bb
#
_entry.id   5c7d1d1008eca740f9c878ac119a95bb
#
_cell.length_a   1.000
_cell.length_b   1.000
_cell.length_c   1.000
_cell.angle_alpha   90.00
_cell.angle_beta   90.00
_cell.angle_gamma   90.00
#
_symmetry.space_group_name_H-M   'P 1'
#
loop_
_entity.id
_entity.type
_entity.pdbx_description
1 polymer ?
#
loop_
_entity_poly.entity_id
_entity_poly.type
_entity_poly.pdbx_seq_one_letter_code
_entity_poly.pdbx_strand_id
1 'polypeptide(L)'
;MPQSIYRVDKFVVPIAAREEFLDRVRRIHAFLKEQPGFLQDFVLEQFSGPGEFNVVTTVEWASQETFENASAVVTARYREMNFNPQETLARLGIKADLANYKRLEA
;
A
#
# COMPACT_ATOMS: atom_id res chain seq x y z
N MET A 1 1.81 14.77 -21.37
CA MET A 1 1.07 13.69 -20.67
C MET A 1 1.59 13.57 -19.23
N PRO A 2 0.70 13.59 -18.25
CA PRO A 2 1.16 13.34 -16.89
C PRO A 2 1.73 11.92 -16.79
N GLN A 3 2.81 11.80 -16.06
CA GLN A 3 3.46 10.53 -15.83
C GLN A 3 2.71 9.80 -14.70
N SER A 4 2.47 8.51 -14.88
CA SER A 4 1.90 7.71 -13.79
C SER A 4 2.91 7.61 -12.64
N ILE A 5 2.40 7.40 -11.44
CA ILE A 5 3.22 7.21 -10.24
C ILE A 5 2.91 5.85 -9.63
N TYR A 6 3.88 5.37 -8.86
CA TYR A 6 3.79 4.10 -8.15
C TYR A 6 3.90 4.34 -6.66
N ARG A 7 2.84 3.99 -5.92
CA ARG A 7 2.93 3.92 -4.47
C ARG A 7 3.47 2.55 -4.11
N VAL A 8 4.67 2.51 -3.53
CA VAL A 8 5.32 1.25 -3.17
C VAL A 8 5.48 1.23 -1.65
N ASP A 9 4.82 0.29 -1.02
CA ASP A 9 4.87 0.10 0.42
C ASP A 9 5.55 -1.23 0.70
N LYS A 10 6.58 -1.19 1.53
CA LYS A 10 7.39 -2.37 1.88
C LYS A 10 7.23 -2.67 3.35
N PHE A 11 7.10 -3.95 3.68
CA PHE A 11 6.78 -4.34 5.05
C PHE A 11 7.64 -5.51 5.51
N VAL A 12 8.03 -5.46 6.79
CA VAL A 12 8.54 -6.65 7.49
C VAL A 12 7.39 -7.18 8.32
N VAL A 13 6.84 -8.31 7.91
CA VAL A 13 5.62 -8.88 8.51
C VAL A 13 5.97 -10.16 9.25
N PRO A 14 5.81 -10.19 10.60
CA PRO A 14 5.99 -11.43 11.35
C PRO A 14 5.01 -12.50 10.90
N ILE A 15 5.43 -13.75 10.96
CA ILE A 15 4.58 -14.89 10.53
C ILE A 15 3.23 -14.86 11.25
N ALA A 16 3.23 -14.57 12.53
CA ALA A 16 2.00 -14.54 13.34
C ALA A 16 1.02 -13.45 12.89
N ALA A 17 1.49 -12.40 12.22
CA ALA A 17 0.66 -11.29 11.76
C ALA A 17 0.24 -11.42 10.29
N ARG A 18 0.79 -12.40 9.57
CA ARG A 18 0.66 -12.50 8.11
C ARG A 18 -0.79 -12.53 7.65
N GLU A 19 -1.61 -13.41 8.20
CA GLU A 19 -2.99 -13.59 7.73
C GLU A 19 -3.85 -12.34 7.97
N GLU A 20 -3.74 -11.76 9.15
CA GLU A 20 -4.49 -10.53 9.46
C GLU A 20 -4.03 -9.38 8.56
N PHE A 21 -2.72 -9.26 8.36
CA PHE A 21 -2.16 -8.19 7.53
C PHE A 21 -2.60 -8.33 6.08
N LEU A 22 -2.48 -9.50 5.48
CA LEU A 22 -2.87 -9.73 4.09
C LEU A 22 -4.37 -9.53 3.87
N ASP A 23 -5.19 -9.90 4.86
CA ASP A 23 -6.63 -9.65 4.79
C ASP A 23 -6.92 -8.14 4.70
N ARG A 24 -6.24 -7.33 5.52
CA ARG A 24 -6.38 -5.87 5.46
C ARG A 24 -5.89 -5.31 4.13
N VAL A 25 -4.77 -5.81 3.61
CA VAL A 25 -4.24 -5.38 2.31
C VAL A 25 -5.28 -5.65 1.21
N ARG A 26 -5.86 -6.84 1.19
CA ARG A 26 -6.89 -7.19 0.20
C ARG A 26 -8.09 -6.26 0.26
N ARG A 27 -8.54 -5.93 1.47
CA ARG A 27 -9.69 -5.03 1.67
C ARG A 27 -9.40 -3.62 1.18
N ILE A 28 -8.24 -3.06 1.53
CA ILE A 28 -7.92 -1.70 1.11
C ILE A 28 -7.69 -1.65 -0.41
N HIS A 29 -7.04 -2.65 -1.00
CA HIS A 29 -6.82 -2.68 -2.43
C HIS A 29 -8.14 -2.81 -3.20
N ALA A 30 -9.11 -3.58 -2.69
CA ALA A 30 -10.44 -3.67 -3.29
C ALA A 30 -11.12 -2.29 -3.31
N PHE A 31 -10.95 -1.50 -2.24
CA PHE A 31 -11.47 -0.14 -2.18
C PHE A 31 -10.73 0.79 -3.14
N LEU A 32 -9.39 0.68 -3.20
CA LEU A 32 -8.58 1.53 -4.08
C LEU A 32 -8.90 1.31 -5.56
N LYS A 33 -9.23 0.08 -5.94
CA LYS A 33 -9.58 -0.23 -7.33
C LYS A 33 -10.77 0.56 -7.85
N GLU A 34 -11.62 1.05 -6.96
CA GLU A 34 -12.80 1.83 -7.31
C GLU A 34 -12.50 3.32 -7.45
N GLN A 35 -11.30 3.77 -7.08
CA GLN A 35 -10.97 5.19 -7.09
C GLN A 35 -10.52 5.67 -8.46
N PRO A 36 -10.88 6.90 -8.86
CA PRO A 36 -10.41 7.46 -10.13
C PRO A 36 -8.89 7.46 -10.21
N GLY A 37 -8.36 7.06 -11.35
CA GLY A 37 -6.93 7.07 -11.61
C GLY A 37 -6.20 5.81 -11.20
N PHE A 38 -6.87 4.85 -10.57
CA PHE A 38 -6.27 3.55 -10.30
C PHE A 38 -5.98 2.83 -11.62
N LEU A 39 -4.75 2.35 -11.82
CA LEU A 39 -4.35 1.63 -13.03
C LEU A 39 -4.15 0.15 -12.79
N GLN A 40 -3.34 -0.20 -11.80
CA GLN A 40 -3.09 -1.60 -11.45
C GLN A 40 -2.45 -1.71 -10.07
N ASP A 41 -2.48 -2.92 -9.50
CA ASP A 41 -1.84 -3.19 -8.23
C ASP A 41 -1.17 -4.56 -8.22
N PHE A 42 -0.20 -4.69 -7.32
CA PHE A 42 0.48 -5.96 -7.05
C PHE A 42 0.68 -6.11 -5.56
N VAL A 43 0.50 -7.33 -5.06
CA VAL A 43 0.91 -7.72 -3.72
C VAL A 43 1.94 -8.82 -3.90
N LEU A 44 3.17 -8.55 -3.46
CA LEU A 44 4.30 -9.46 -3.67
C LEU A 44 4.78 -9.95 -2.32
N GLU A 45 5.04 -11.24 -2.23
CA GLU A 45 5.60 -11.86 -1.03
C GLU A 45 6.97 -12.43 -1.36
N GLN A 46 7.96 -12.15 -0.50
CA GLN A 46 9.31 -12.68 -0.66
C GLN A 46 9.30 -14.20 -0.52
N PHE A 47 9.91 -14.90 -1.46
CA PHE A 47 10.09 -16.34 -1.36
C PHE A 47 11.56 -16.74 -1.29
N SER A 48 12.49 -15.81 -1.57
CA SER A 48 13.92 -16.08 -1.53
C SER A 48 14.71 -14.78 -1.48
N GLY A 49 15.99 -14.87 -1.12
CA GLY A 49 16.92 -13.75 -1.14
C GLY A 49 17.08 -13.09 0.23
N PRO A 50 18.13 -12.27 0.38
CA PRO A 50 18.48 -11.66 1.67
C PRO A 50 17.79 -10.32 1.96
N GLY A 51 16.80 -9.92 1.14
CA GLY A 51 16.12 -8.64 1.33
C GLY A 51 15.40 -8.55 2.67
N GLU A 52 15.38 -7.37 3.25
CA GLU A 52 14.79 -7.13 4.56
C GLU A 52 13.26 -7.28 4.56
N PHE A 53 12.61 -6.76 3.52
CA PHE A 53 11.15 -6.68 3.48
C PHE A 53 10.58 -7.95 2.86
N ASN A 54 9.56 -8.52 3.49
CA ASN A 54 8.98 -9.76 3.02
C ASN A 54 7.62 -9.63 2.36
N VAL A 55 7.00 -8.44 2.42
CA VAL A 55 5.79 -8.13 1.67
C VAL A 55 5.93 -6.76 1.04
N VAL A 56 5.61 -6.64 -0.24
CA VAL A 56 5.64 -5.38 -0.96
C VAL A 56 4.30 -5.19 -1.66
N THR A 57 3.68 -4.04 -1.46
CA THR A 57 2.46 -3.69 -2.18
C THR A 57 2.75 -2.52 -3.11
N THR A 58 2.23 -2.59 -4.32
CA THR A 58 2.42 -1.54 -5.32
C THR A 58 1.08 -1.20 -5.95
N VAL A 59 0.79 0.10 -6.01
CA VAL A 59 -0.38 0.60 -6.73
C VAL A 59 0.08 1.67 -7.70
N GLU A 60 -0.27 1.50 -8.97
CA GLU A 60 0.03 2.49 -9.98
C GLU A 60 -1.17 3.41 -10.16
N TRP A 61 -0.91 4.72 -10.12
CA TRP A 61 -1.91 5.79 -10.27
C TRP A 61 -1.62 6.60 -11.52
N ALA A 62 -2.67 7.05 -12.19
CA ALA A 62 -2.54 7.82 -13.43
C ALA A 62 -1.74 9.11 -13.24
N SER A 63 -1.78 9.70 -12.02
CA SER A 63 -1.10 10.97 -11.74
C SER A 63 -0.93 11.15 -10.23
N GLN A 64 -0.08 12.10 -9.85
CA GLN A 64 0.06 12.52 -8.46
C GLN A 64 -1.28 13.02 -7.90
N GLU A 65 -2.03 13.77 -8.69
CA GLU A 65 -3.33 14.29 -8.26
C GLU A 65 -4.31 13.17 -7.92
N THR A 66 -4.43 12.14 -8.76
CA THR A 66 -5.35 11.03 -8.50
C THR A 66 -4.91 10.23 -7.26
N PHE A 67 -3.60 10.08 -7.06
CA PHE A 67 -3.09 9.47 -5.83
C PHE A 67 -3.49 10.28 -4.60
N GLU A 68 -3.29 11.60 -4.64
CA GLU A 68 -3.62 12.46 -3.49
C GLU A 68 -5.12 12.45 -3.19
N ASN A 69 -5.96 12.47 -4.22
CA ASN A 69 -7.40 12.38 -4.05
C ASN A 69 -7.81 11.06 -3.40
N ALA A 70 -7.26 9.94 -3.86
CA ALA A 70 -7.53 8.64 -3.29
C ALA A 70 -7.06 8.55 -1.84
N SER A 71 -5.88 9.09 -1.53
CA SER A 71 -5.34 9.12 -0.17
C SER A 71 -6.26 9.90 0.77
N ALA A 72 -6.82 11.02 0.31
CA ALA A 72 -7.76 11.81 1.11
C ALA A 72 -9.04 11.02 1.41
N VAL A 73 -9.56 10.29 0.42
CA VAL A 73 -10.75 9.45 0.60
C VAL A 73 -10.48 8.33 1.60
N VAL A 74 -9.34 7.66 1.50
CA VAL A 74 -8.94 6.59 2.42
C VAL A 74 -8.80 7.12 3.85
N THR A 75 -8.13 8.28 4.00
CA THR A 75 -7.95 8.91 5.31
C THR A 75 -9.29 9.24 5.96
N ALA A 76 -10.22 9.81 5.18
CA ALA A 76 -11.56 10.13 5.68
C ALA A 76 -12.31 8.89 6.11
N ARG A 77 -12.21 7.80 5.33
CA ARG A 77 -12.84 6.52 5.66
C ARG A 77 -12.29 5.96 6.97
N TYR A 78 -10.98 6.01 7.17
CA TYR A 78 -10.36 5.54 8.41
C TYR A 78 -10.83 6.35 9.62
N ARG A 79 -11.00 7.66 9.47
CA ARG A 79 -11.54 8.50 10.55
C ARG A 79 -12.97 8.11 10.91
N GLU A 80 -13.81 7.87 9.91
CA GLU A 80 -15.19 7.43 10.12
C GLU A 80 -15.25 6.10 10.87
N MET A 81 -14.31 5.20 10.59
CA MET A 81 -14.22 3.89 11.22
C MET A 81 -13.50 3.94 12.57
N ASN A 82 -12.99 5.10 12.96
CA ASN A 82 -12.14 5.26 14.13
C ASN A 82 -10.94 4.30 14.10
N PHE A 83 -10.35 4.15 12.92
CA PHE A 83 -9.26 3.23 12.66
C PHE A 83 -7.95 4.00 12.46
N ASN A 84 -6.88 3.55 13.12
CA ASN A 84 -5.54 4.12 12.97
C ASN A 84 -4.59 3.05 12.41
N PRO A 85 -4.17 3.17 11.14
CA PRO A 85 -3.30 2.16 10.54
C PRO A 85 -1.94 2.04 11.22
N GLN A 86 -1.36 3.14 11.73
CA GLN A 86 -0.08 3.08 12.43
C GLN A 86 -0.17 2.28 13.72
N GLU A 87 -1.27 2.42 14.47
CA GLU A 87 -1.48 1.63 15.68
C GLU A 87 -1.60 0.14 15.36
N THR A 88 -2.29 -0.18 14.26
CA THR A 88 -2.43 -1.57 13.81
C THR A 88 -1.08 -2.17 13.44
N LEU A 89 -0.26 -1.44 12.68
CA LEU A 89 1.09 -1.91 12.33
C LEU A 89 1.94 -2.13 13.57
N ALA A 90 1.90 -1.20 14.52
CA ALA A 90 2.64 -1.32 15.78
C ALA A 90 2.18 -2.55 16.58
N ARG A 91 0.87 -2.75 16.69
CA ARG A 91 0.30 -3.90 17.41
C ARG A 91 0.75 -5.22 16.79
N LEU A 92 0.82 -5.28 15.46
CA LEU A 92 1.21 -6.48 14.73
C LEU A 92 2.73 -6.67 14.65
N GLY A 93 3.51 -5.70 15.12
CA GLY A 93 4.97 -5.76 15.06
C GLY A 93 5.52 -5.59 13.66
N ILE A 94 4.81 -4.86 12.80
CA ILE A 94 5.18 -4.68 11.39
C ILE A 94 5.99 -3.40 11.21
N LYS A 95 7.16 -3.52 10.58
CA LYS A 95 7.96 -2.39 10.13
C LYS A 95 7.52 -2.04 8.71
N ALA A 96 7.30 -0.76 8.43
CA ALA A 96 6.82 -0.30 7.13
C ALA A 96 7.72 0.78 6.54
N ASP A 97 7.88 0.76 5.21
CA ASP A 97 8.61 1.75 4.42
C ASP A 97 7.68 2.16 3.28
N LEU A 98 7.13 3.37 3.35
CA LEU A 98 6.08 3.84 2.46
C LEU A 98 6.61 4.98 1.60
N ALA A 99 6.49 4.86 0.27
CA ALA A 99 7.00 5.91 -0.61
C ALA A 99 6.33 5.89 -1.98
N ASN A 100 6.43 7.02 -2.65
CA ASN A 100 5.97 7.16 -4.04
C ASN A 100 7.19 7.17 -4.95
N TYR A 101 7.06 6.50 -6.09
CA TYR A 101 8.11 6.34 -7.08
C TYR A 101 7.57 6.68 -8.45
N LYS A 102 8.46 7.07 -9.34
CA LYS A 102 8.14 7.20 -10.75
C LYS A 102 9.12 6.35 -11.55
N ARG A 103 8.67 5.94 -12.75
CA ARG A 103 9.54 5.16 -13.62
C ARG A 103 10.63 6.07 -14.17
N LEU A 104 11.88 5.61 -14.09
CA LEU A 104 12.98 6.27 -14.74
C LEU A 104 13.14 5.69 -16.14
N GLU A 105 13.35 6.56 -17.11
CA GLU A 105 13.74 6.11 -18.44
C GLU A 105 15.25 5.91 -18.45
N ALA A 106 15.65 4.73 -18.83
CA ALA A 106 17.06 4.36 -18.90
C ALA A 106 17.63 4.64 -20.30
#